data_5ace8cc5fd081b1904e403155f6b2c71
#
_entry.id   5ace8cc5fd081b1904e403155f6b2c71
#
_cell.length_a   1.000
_cell.length_b   1.000
_cell.length_c   1.000
_cell.angle_alpha   90.00
_cell.angle_beta   90.00
_cell.angle_gamma   90.00
#
_symmetry.space_group_name_H-M   'P 1'
#
loop_
_entity.id
_entity.type
_entity.pdbx_description
1 polymer ?
#
loop_
_entity_poly.entity_id
_entity_poly.type
_entity_poly.pdbx_seq_one_letter_code
_entity_poly.pdbx_strand_id
1 'polypeptide(L)'
;MTPFGARVRELRAAKGIQLKEMAQDLQVSSAYLSALEHGKRGRPGPGFVMQIANYFGLIWDEVDDLKRLAQLSHPRIAVETGGLTPKATMLANLIASHIRELDDNTIDRVLIEMGFDEEAGKGA
;
A
#
# COMPACT_ATOMS: atom_id res chain seq x y z
N MET A 1 -3.74 0.14 8.37
CA MET A 1 -2.53 0.67 7.71
C MET A 1 -2.45 0.13 6.30
N THR A 2 -2.03 0.94 5.35
CA THR A 2 -1.90 0.52 3.95
C THR A 2 -0.54 -0.14 3.70
N PRO A 3 -0.38 -0.91 2.61
CA PRO A 3 0.93 -1.44 2.24
C PRO A 3 2.00 -0.35 2.08
N PHE A 4 1.63 0.78 1.47
CA PHE A 4 2.53 1.93 1.35
C PHE A 4 2.91 2.47 2.74
N GLY A 5 1.92 2.66 3.61
CA GLY A 5 2.17 3.16 4.96
C GLY A 5 3.07 2.24 5.78
N ALA A 6 2.85 0.93 5.67
CA ALA A 6 3.69 -0.05 6.36
C ALA A 6 5.14 0.03 5.89
N ARG A 7 5.34 0.16 4.57
CA ARG A 7 6.69 0.28 4.00
C ARG A 7 7.39 1.56 4.44
N VAL A 8 6.67 2.68 4.43
CA VAL A 8 7.22 3.97 4.89
C VAL A 8 7.64 3.88 6.35
N ARG A 9 6.82 3.22 7.17
CA ARG A 9 7.13 3.02 8.59
C ARG A 9 8.40 2.17 8.77
N GLU A 10 8.58 1.11 7.97
CA GLU A 10 9.81 0.33 7.98
C GLU A 10 11.04 1.18 7.63
N LEU A 11 10.91 2.01 6.60
CA LEU A 11 12.00 2.89 6.17
C LEU A 11 12.37 3.89 7.26
N ARG A 12 11.37 4.45 7.95
CA ARG A 12 11.61 5.35 9.08
C ARG A 12 12.32 4.64 10.23
N ALA A 13 11.84 3.45 10.57
CA ALA A 13 12.39 2.67 11.67
C ALA A 13 13.87 2.32 11.40
N ALA A 14 14.20 1.95 10.16
CA ALA A 14 15.57 1.61 9.79
C ALA A 14 16.54 2.78 9.96
N LYS A 15 16.04 4.01 9.84
CA LYS A 15 16.87 5.22 9.99
C LYS A 15 16.66 5.93 11.31
N GLY A 16 15.82 5.41 12.19
CA GLY A 16 15.51 6.05 13.46
C GLY A 16 14.77 7.38 13.32
N ILE A 17 14.01 7.57 12.26
CA ILE A 17 13.31 8.83 11.98
C ILE A 17 11.88 8.73 12.49
N GLN A 18 11.48 9.71 13.31
CA GLN A 18 10.11 9.79 13.79
C GLN A 18 9.19 10.43 12.75
N LEU A 19 7.89 10.11 12.84
CA LEU A 19 6.89 10.65 11.93
C LEU A 19 6.91 12.18 11.89
N LYS A 20 7.02 12.80 13.06
CA LYS A 20 7.05 14.26 13.19
C LYS A 20 8.24 14.87 12.45
N GLU A 21 9.41 14.25 12.54
CA GLU A 21 10.61 14.69 11.84
C GLU A 21 10.44 14.59 10.33
N MET A 22 9.94 13.46 9.85
CA MET A 22 9.68 13.26 8.42
C MET A 22 8.67 14.26 7.89
N ALA A 23 7.58 14.50 8.63
CA ALA A 23 6.56 15.46 8.24
C ALA A 23 7.16 16.87 8.11
N GLN A 24 7.98 17.25 9.05
CA GLN A 24 8.68 18.54 9.03
C GLN A 24 9.58 18.67 7.81
N ASP A 25 10.37 17.65 7.52
CA ASP A 25 11.30 17.64 6.39
C ASP A 25 10.55 17.70 5.05
N LEU A 26 9.39 17.06 4.95
CA LEU A 26 8.57 17.05 3.75
C LEU A 26 7.60 18.22 3.67
N GLN A 27 7.59 19.08 4.69
CA GLN A 27 6.73 20.27 4.75
C GLN A 27 5.24 19.93 4.72
N VAL A 28 4.86 18.88 5.41
CA VAL A 28 3.47 18.47 5.61
C VAL A 28 3.18 18.34 7.09
N SER A 29 1.91 18.29 7.48
CA SER A 29 1.57 18.08 8.89
C SER A 29 1.75 16.63 9.28
N SER A 30 2.06 16.38 10.57
CA SER A 30 2.12 15.03 11.12
C SER A 30 0.79 14.31 10.97
N ALA A 31 -0.31 15.03 11.16
CA ALA A 31 -1.66 14.48 11.02
C ALA A 31 -1.92 14.00 9.58
N TYR A 32 -1.50 14.78 8.58
CA TYR A 32 -1.63 14.40 7.18
C TYR A 32 -0.82 13.13 6.88
N LEU A 33 0.44 13.10 7.30
CA LEU A 33 1.31 11.96 7.03
C LEU A 33 0.81 10.70 7.73
N SER A 34 0.35 10.82 8.97
CA SER A 34 -0.27 9.71 9.70
C SER A 34 -1.53 9.20 9.00
N ALA A 35 -2.41 10.11 8.58
CA ALA A 35 -3.62 9.73 7.87
C ALA A 35 -3.32 9.02 6.56
N LEU A 36 -2.27 9.43 5.86
CA LEU A 36 -1.84 8.80 4.62
C LEU A 36 -1.33 7.37 4.88
N GLU A 37 -0.53 7.18 5.92
CA GLU A 37 -0.03 5.84 6.29
C GLU A 37 -1.17 4.88 6.63
N HIS A 38 -2.23 5.38 7.26
CA HIS A 38 -3.36 4.56 7.70
C HIS A 38 -4.49 4.44 6.65
N GLY A 39 -4.34 5.08 5.51
CA GLY A 39 -5.33 4.99 4.45
C GLY A 39 -6.53 5.90 4.61
N LYS A 40 -6.49 6.86 5.54
CA LYS A 40 -7.61 7.78 5.78
C LYS A 40 -7.69 8.91 4.75
N ARG A 41 -6.63 9.13 3.99
CA ARG A 41 -6.53 10.14 2.93
C ARG A 41 -6.42 9.52 1.55
N GLY A 42 -6.80 8.25 1.40
CA GLY A 42 -6.63 7.53 0.15
C GLY A 42 -5.17 7.13 -0.04
N ARG A 43 -4.75 6.99 -1.28
CA ARG A 43 -3.37 6.67 -1.61
C ARG A 43 -2.59 7.95 -1.94
N PRO A 44 -1.25 7.94 -1.76
CA PRO A 44 -0.44 9.10 -2.13
C PRO A 44 -0.39 9.30 -3.65
N GLY A 45 -0.30 10.55 -4.07
CA GLY A 45 -0.10 10.87 -5.48
C GLY A 45 1.33 10.54 -5.93
N PRO A 46 1.54 10.40 -7.27
CA PRO A 46 2.86 10.01 -7.80
C PRO A 46 3.98 10.97 -7.41
N GLY A 47 3.70 12.27 -7.37
CA GLY A 47 4.69 13.28 -7.00
C GLY A 47 5.15 13.11 -5.56
N PHE A 48 4.23 12.85 -4.64
CA PHE A 48 4.56 12.69 -3.23
C PHE A 48 5.30 11.36 -2.99
N VAL A 49 4.94 10.31 -3.72
CA VAL A 49 5.68 9.03 -3.67
C VAL A 49 7.14 9.25 -4.04
N MET A 50 7.40 10.05 -5.09
CA MET A 50 8.77 10.37 -5.49
C MET A 50 9.51 11.22 -4.45
N GLN A 51 8.82 12.16 -3.81
CA GLN A 51 9.42 12.94 -2.72
C GLN A 51 9.84 12.03 -1.57
N ILE A 52 9.00 11.07 -1.20
CA ILE A 52 9.31 10.12 -0.15
C ILE A 52 10.48 9.22 -0.55
N ALA A 53 10.47 8.72 -1.79
CA ALA A 53 11.57 7.90 -2.31
C ALA A 53 12.89 8.66 -2.23
N ASN A 54 12.91 9.91 -2.64
CA ASN A 54 14.10 10.77 -2.58
C ASN A 54 14.50 11.05 -1.14
N TYR A 55 13.54 11.26 -0.25
CA TYR A 55 13.80 11.51 1.15
C TYR A 55 14.57 10.35 1.81
N PHE A 56 14.21 9.12 1.47
CA PHE A 56 14.88 7.93 2.00
C PHE A 56 16.07 7.48 1.14
N GLY A 57 16.38 8.17 0.06
CA GLY A 57 17.49 7.81 -0.81
C GLY A 57 17.28 6.50 -1.57
N LEU A 58 16.03 6.16 -1.87
CA LEU A 58 15.72 4.94 -2.61
C LEU A 58 16.13 5.09 -4.08
N ILE A 59 16.58 3.98 -4.69
CA ILE A 59 17.00 3.94 -6.09
C ILE A 59 16.43 2.70 -6.78
N TRP A 60 16.28 2.81 -8.12
CA TRP A 60 15.94 1.68 -9.00
C TRP A 60 14.74 0.87 -8.50
N ASP A 61 14.96 -0.42 -8.21
CA ASP A 61 13.91 -1.36 -7.82
C ASP A 61 13.18 -0.92 -6.55
N GLU A 62 13.88 -0.28 -5.62
CA GLU A 62 13.26 0.22 -4.39
C GLU A 62 12.21 1.30 -4.67
N VAL A 63 12.48 2.18 -5.66
CA VAL A 63 11.52 3.20 -6.08
C VAL A 63 10.30 2.53 -6.74
N ASP A 64 10.55 1.57 -7.62
CA ASP A 64 9.48 0.84 -8.30
C ASP A 64 8.60 0.08 -7.32
N ASP A 65 9.20 -0.55 -6.31
CA ASP A 65 8.47 -1.23 -5.24
C ASP A 65 7.58 -0.26 -4.48
N LEU A 66 8.12 0.91 -4.12
CA LEU A 66 7.33 1.90 -3.39
C LEU A 66 6.15 2.41 -4.22
N LYS A 67 6.37 2.65 -5.51
CA LYS A 67 5.30 3.05 -6.44
C LYS A 67 4.22 1.96 -6.53
N ARG A 68 4.63 0.70 -6.61
CA ARG A 68 3.69 -0.43 -6.69
C ARG A 68 2.86 -0.52 -5.42
N LEU A 69 3.49 -0.40 -4.24
CA LEU A 69 2.78 -0.43 -2.98
C LEU A 69 1.79 0.73 -2.87
N ALA A 70 2.16 1.91 -3.37
CA ALA A 70 1.24 3.06 -3.39
C ALA A 70 0.00 2.76 -4.25
N GLN A 71 0.17 2.09 -5.40
CA GLN A 71 -0.96 1.69 -6.24
C GLN A 71 -1.85 0.67 -5.56
N LEU A 72 -1.30 -0.17 -4.68
CA LEU A 72 -2.04 -1.19 -3.94
C LEU A 72 -2.59 -0.66 -2.61
N SER A 73 -2.50 0.63 -2.37
CA SER A 73 -2.85 1.21 -1.06
C SER A 73 -4.15 2.02 -1.06
N HIS A 74 -4.95 1.91 -2.11
CA HIS A 74 -6.24 2.58 -2.17
C HIS A 74 -7.20 1.87 -1.20
N PRO A 75 -7.66 2.54 -0.12
CA PRO A 75 -8.44 1.86 0.92
C PRO A 75 -9.88 1.57 0.51
N ARG A 76 -10.35 2.21 -0.53
CA ARG A 76 -11.70 1.99 -1.05
C ARG A 76 -11.62 1.87 -2.56
N ILE A 77 -11.88 0.67 -3.06
CA ILE A 77 -11.77 0.35 -4.49
C ILE A 77 -13.11 -0.10 -5.04
N ALA A 78 -13.31 0.17 -6.32
CA ALA A 78 -14.44 -0.38 -7.06
C ALA A 78 -13.90 -1.45 -8.01
N VAL A 79 -14.59 -2.60 -8.06
CA VAL A 79 -14.21 -3.70 -8.95
C VAL A 79 -15.32 -3.86 -9.99
N GLU A 80 -14.97 -3.56 -11.23
CA GLU A 80 -15.90 -3.65 -12.36
C GLU A 80 -15.91 -5.09 -12.89
N THR A 81 -17.05 -5.76 -12.81
CA THR A 81 -17.20 -7.14 -13.30
C THR A 81 -18.18 -7.27 -14.45
N GLY A 82 -18.73 -6.15 -14.96
CA GLY A 82 -19.62 -6.17 -16.09
C GLY A 82 -18.95 -6.80 -17.31
N GLY A 83 -19.62 -7.74 -17.95
CA GLY A 83 -19.06 -8.45 -19.10
C GLY A 83 -18.15 -9.62 -18.76
N LEU A 84 -17.86 -9.85 -17.48
CA LEU A 84 -17.08 -11.00 -17.03
C LEU A 84 -18.02 -12.17 -16.65
N THR A 85 -17.42 -13.30 -16.25
CA THR A 85 -18.20 -14.49 -15.88
C THR A 85 -18.97 -14.26 -14.58
N PRO A 86 -20.07 -15.02 -14.35
CA PRO A 86 -20.78 -14.97 -13.08
C PRO A 86 -19.90 -15.23 -11.87
N LYS A 87 -18.90 -16.09 -12.00
CA LYS A 87 -17.94 -16.39 -10.91
C LYS A 87 -17.12 -15.17 -10.54
N ALA A 88 -16.72 -14.35 -11.50
CA ALA A 88 -15.97 -13.13 -11.23
C ALA A 88 -16.79 -12.14 -10.40
N THR A 89 -18.05 -11.95 -10.77
CA THR A 89 -18.95 -11.07 -10.00
C THR A 89 -19.17 -11.62 -8.59
N MET A 90 -19.38 -12.93 -8.47
CA MET A 90 -19.55 -13.58 -7.17
C MET A 90 -18.31 -13.36 -6.29
N LEU A 91 -17.12 -13.58 -6.84
CA LEU A 91 -15.86 -13.41 -6.10
C LEU A 91 -15.71 -11.99 -5.58
N ALA A 92 -15.93 -11.00 -6.43
CA ALA A 92 -15.80 -9.60 -6.01
C ALA A 92 -16.77 -9.26 -4.88
N ASN A 93 -18.02 -9.73 -4.97
CA ASN A 93 -19.03 -9.50 -3.94
C ASN A 93 -18.70 -10.20 -2.63
N LEU A 94 -18.19 -11.43 -2.70
CA LEU A 94 -17.79 -12.16 -1.50
C LEU A 94 -16.61 -11.48 -0.79
N ILE A 95 -15.63 -11.00 -1.55
CA ILE A 95 -14.52 -10.26 -0.96
C ILE A 95 -15.04 -9.01 -0.25
N ALA A 96 -15.89 -8.24 -0.91
CA ALA A 96 -16.42 -7.01 -0.32
C ALA A 96 -17.19 -7.26 0.99
N SER A 97 -17.93 -8.36 1.08
CA SER A 97 -18.75 -8.66 2.26
C SER A 97 -17.98 -9.39 3.36
N HIS A 98 -16.89 -10.11 3.03
CA HIS A 98 -16.20 -10.98 3.99
C HIS A 98 -14.75 -10.58 4.29
N ILE A 99 -14.21 -9.55 3.62
CA ILE A 99 -12.79 -9.20 3.77
C ILE A 99 -12.37 -8.98 5.22
N ARG A 100 -13.27 -8.48 6.05
CA ARG A 100 -12.98 -8.20 7.47
C ARG A 100 -12.92 -9.46 8.32
N GLU A 101 -13.49 -10.56 7.84
CA GLU A 101 -13.56 -11.83 8.55
C GLU A 101 -12.48 -12.80 8.12
N LEU A 102 -11.77 -12.51 7.05
CA LEU A 102 -10.70 -13.38 6.57
C LEU A 102 -9.47 -13.28 7.47
N ASP A 103 -8.92 -14.43 7.83
CA ASP A 103 -7.66 -14.45 8.56
C ASP A 103 -6.48 -14.23 7.63
N ASP A 104 -5.33 -13.90 8.21
CA ASP A 104 -4.15 -13.58 7.44
C ASP A 104 -3.67 -14.77 6.58
N ASN A 105 -3.81 -15.99 7.07
CA ASN A 105 -3.41 -17.16 6.30
C ASN A 105 -4.26 -17.33 5.04
N THR A 106 -5.55 -17.07 5.13
CA THR A 106 -6.44 -17.10 3.96
C THR A 106 -6.09 -15.98 2.99
N ILE A 107 -5.85 -14.77 3.51
CA ILE A 107 -5.46 -13.63 2.68
C ILE A 107 -4.15 -13.93 1.94
N ASP A 108 -3.16 -14.48 2.62
CA ASP A 108 -1.87 -14.85 2.00
C ASP A 108 -2.07 -15.85 0.86
N ARG A 109 -2.91 -16.88 1.06
CA ARG A 109 -3.18 -17.86 0.01
C ARG A 109 -3.85 -17.24 -1.20
N VAL A 110 -4.79 -16.32 -0.98
CA VAL A 110 -5.47 -15.63 -2.10
C VAL A 110 -4.49 -14.73 -2.84
N LEU A 111 -3.64 -14.01 -2.12
CA LEU A 111 -2.60 -13.17 -2.74
C LEU A 111 -1.67 -14.00 -3.62
N ILE A 112 -1.25 -15.18 -3.15
CA ILE A 112 -0.39 -16.08 -3.93
C ILE A 112 -1.11 -16.56 -5.19
N GLU A 113 -2.39 -16.95 -5.07
CA GLU A 113 -3.18 -17.36 -6.24
C GLU A 113 -3.32 -16.24 -7.27
N MET A 114 -3.33 -14.99 -6.82
CA MET A 114 -3.41 -13.83 -7.71
C MET A 114 -2.04 -13.41 -8.26
N GLY A 115 -1.01 -14.19 -7.99
CA GLY A 115 0.33 -13.92 -8.50
C GLY A 115 1.16 -12.94 -7.68
N PHE A 116 0.69 -12.56 -6.49
CA PHE A 116 1.46 -11.68 -5.61
C PHE A 116 2.32 -12.52 -4.67
N ASP A 117 3.63 -12.38 -4.77
CA ASP A 117 4.59 -12.98 -3.86
C ASP A 117 5.31 -11.85 -3.14
N GLU A 118 5.16 -11.81 -1.83
CA GLU A 118 5.74 -10.76 -1.01
C GLU A 118 7.28 -10.73 -1.12
N GLU A 119 7.92 -11.90 -1.18
CA GLU A 119 9.37 -11.97 -1.32
C GLU A 119 9.82 -11.49 -2.69
N ALA A 120 9.13 -11.90 -3.75
CA ALA A 120 9.41 -11.42 -5.10
C ALA A 120 9.16 -9.93 -5.23
N GLY A 121 8.16 -9.39 -4.49
CA GLY A 121 7.87 -7.97 -4.46
C GLY A 121 8.89 -7.12 -3.71
N LYS A 122 9.73 -7.74 -2.90
CA LYS A 122 10.73 -7.04 -2.07
C LYS A 122 12.10 -6.89 -2.74
N GLY A 123 12.16 -6.89 -4.02
CA GLY A 123 13.41 -6.62 -4.70
C GLY A 123 13.98 -7.80 -5.42
N ALA A 124 13.11 -8.60 -5.86
CA ALA A 124 13.53 -9.61 -6.81
C ALA A 124 13.98 -8.94 -8.09
#